data_7b134edd96a36709d6cbad7dd5c9c9fd
#
_entry.id   7b134edd96a36709d6cbad7dd5c9c9fd
#
_cell.length_a   1.000
_cell.length_b   1.000
_cell.length_c   1.000
_cell.angle_alpha   90.00
_cell.angle_beta   90.00
_cell.angle_gamma   90.00
#
_symmetry.space_group_name_H-M   'P 1'
#
loop_
_entity.id
_entity.type
_entity.pdbx_description
1 polymer ?
#
loop_
_entity_poly.entity_id
_entity_poly.type
_entity_poly.pdbx_seq_one_letter_code
_entity_poly.pdbx_strand_id
1 'polypeptide(L)'
;VGYDEGGVLTEAVRRRPYQVILFDEVEKAHPDVFNVLLQVLDDGRLTDGQGRTVDFKNTFLIMTSNLGSGQSEKEMMEVLKSFFRPEFINRLDEIIIFHNLKKEHIRSIVDIQLKRLQDRLADRHITLKLDDKAKDWLAENGYDEAFGARPLKRLIQQEVENPLAIKLLDGEIKDNSSVTISANKNGLII
;
A
#
# COMPACT_ATOMS: atom_id res chain seq x y z
N VAL A 1 9.38 27.27 -1.46
CA VAL A 1 9.10 25.81 -1.28
C VAL A 1 9.93 25.38 -0.09
N GLY A 2 9.31 24.87 0.98
CA GLY A 2 10.02 24.24 2.09
C GLY A 2 9.76 24.78 3.50
N TYR A 3 9.30 25.99 3.68
CA TYR A 3 9.04 26.56 5.02
C TYR A 3 7.81 25.96 5.72
N ASP A 4 6.81 25.50 4.94
CA ASP A 4 5.58 24.94 5.51
C ASP A 4 5.64 23.42 5.71
N GLU A 5 6.34 22.69 4.86
CA GLU A 5 6.41 21.21 4.95
C GLU A 5 7.23 20.72 6.16
N GLY A 6 8.32 21.42 6.51
CA GLY A 6 9.04 21.17 7.76
C GLY A 6 8.20 21.46 9.01
N GLY A 7 7.29 22.44 8.94
CA GLY A 7 6.34 22.75 9.99
C GLY A 7 5.28 21.69 10.22
N VAL A 8 4.72 21.12 9.16
CA VAL A 8 3.68 20.06 9.25
C VAL A 8 4.23 18.80 9.89
N LEU A 9 5.41 18.33 9.46
CA LEU A 9 6.03 17.12 10.00
C LEU A 9 6.41 17.31 11.49
N THR A 10 7.10 18.40 11.80
CA THR A 10 7.53 18.69 13.19
C THR A 10 6.34 18.88 14.12
N GLU A 11 5.27 19.54 13.67
CA GLU A 11 4.05 19.70 14.46
C GLU A 11 3.33 18.37 14.69
N ALA A 12 3.29 17.48 13.70
CA ALA A 12 2.69 16.15 13.83
C ALA A 12 3.44 15.30 14.87
N VAL A 13 4.78 15.28 14.81
CA VAL A 13 5.61 14.53 15.77
C VAL A 13 5.56 15.16 17.16
N ARG A 14 5.56 16.48 17.26
CA ARG A 14 5.44 17.19 18.55
C ARG A 14 4.17 16.82 19.29
N ARG A 15 3.04 16.69 18.56
CA ARG A 15 1.73 16.29 19.14
C ARG A 15 1.68 14.81 19.51
N ARG A 16 2.35 13.97 18.72
CA ARG A 16 2.34 12.50 18.89
C ARG A 16 3.75 11.97 18.67
N PRO A 17 4.60 11.92 19.69
CA PRO A 17 6.01 11.54 19.53
C PRO A 17 6.22 10.06 19.19
N TYR A 18 5.25 9.18 19.49
CA TYR A 18 5.31 7.75 19.16
C TYR A 18 4.45 7.49 17.93
N GLN A 19 5.06 7.49 16.75
CA GLN A 19 4.31 7.26 15.50
C GLN A 19 5.17 6.65 14.40
N VAL A 20 4.50 6.07 13.43
CA VAL A 20 5.08 5.63 12.16
C VAL A 20 4.88 6.74 11.13
N ILE A 21 5.96 7.14 10.48
CA ILE A 21 5.98 8.17 9.44
C ILE A 21 6.35 7.50 8.12
N LEU A 22 5.49 7.64 7.12
CA LEU A 22 5.71 7.13 5.78
C LEU A 22 6.07 8.28 4.83
N PHE A 23 7.23 8.17 4.20
CA PHE A 23 7.63 8.98 3.06
C PHE A 23 7.46 8.13 1.79
N ASP A 24 6.39 8.38 1.07
CA ASP A 24 6.07 7.61 -0.13
C ASP A 24 6.73 8.22 -1.36
N GLU A 25 7.32 7.38 -2.22
CA GLU A 25 8.00 7.78 -3.46
C GLU A 25 9.10 8.85 -3.22
N VAL A 26 10.02 8.57 -2.29
CA VAL A 26 11.06 9.56 -1.88
C VAL A 26 11.94 10.04 -3.04
N GLU A 27 12.08 9.27 -4.11
CA GLU A 27 12.82 9.68 -5.31
C GLU A 27 12.21 10.91 -6.03
N LYS A 28 10.95 11.23 -5.75
CA LYS A 28 10.26 12.41 -6.29
C LYS A 28 10.43 13.66 -5.44
N ALA A 29 11.02 13.51 -4.25
CA ALA A 29 11.22 14.64 -3.35
C ALA A 29 12.30 15.60 -3.85
N HIS A 30 12.20 16.86 -3.46
CA HIS A 30 13.27 17.82 -3.71
C HIS A 30 14.56 17.40 -2.97
N PRO A 31 15.76 17.57 -3.57
CA PRO A 31 17.03 17.17 -2.94
C PRO A 31 17.25 17.69 -1.51
N ASP A 32 16.71 18.86 -1.19
CA ASP A 32 16.82 19.44 0.16
C ASP A 32 16.09 18.62 1.24
N VAL A 33 15.08 17.84 0.85
CA VAL A 33 14.37 16.93 1.77
C VAL A 33 15.33 15.89 2.35
N PHE A 34 16.28 15.40 1.55
CA PHE A 34 17.26 14.42 2.03
C PHE A 34 18.23 15.00 3.05
N ASN A 35 18.55 16.31 2.97
CA ASN A 35 19.36 16.98 3.99
C ASN A 35 18.60 17.07 5.32
N VAL A 36 17.30 17.34 5.27
CA VAL A 36 16.42 17.34 6.46
C VAL A 36 16.29 15.94 7.05
N LEU A 37 16.11 14.93 6.21
CA LEU A 37 16.03 13.53 6.65
C LEU A 37 17.35 13.05 7.26
N LEU A 38 18.51 13.45 6.70
CA LEU A 38 19.81 13.16 7.30
C LEU A 38 19.92 13.72 8.70
N GLN A 39 19.51 14.96 8.94
CA GLN A 39 19.51 15.55 10.28
C GLN A 39 18.64 14.73 11.25
N VAL A 40 17.47 14.27 10.81
CA VAL A 40 16.59 13.41 11.63
C VAL A 40 17.27 12.07 11.95
N LEU A 41 17.88 11.43 10.93
CA LEU A 41 18.53 10.12 11.07
C LEU A 41 19.80 10.20 11.93
N ASP A 42 20.55 11.31 11.88
CA ASP A 42 21.78 11.49 12.63
C ASP A 42 21.53 11.94 14.06
N ASP A 43 20.75 13.00 14.25
CA ASP A 43 20.54 13.68 15.53
C ASP A 43 19.31 13.15 16.28
N GLY A 44 18.40 12.45 15.60
CA GLY A 44 17.10 12.05 16.15
C GLY A 44 16.21 13.24 16.48
N ARG A 45 16.44 14.41 15.86
CA ARG A 45 15.69 15.64 16.11
C ARG A 45 15.71 16.55 14.88
N LEU A 46 14.71 17.41 14.80
CA LEU A 46 14.58 18.39 13.73
C LEU A 46 14.16 19.75 14.33
N THR A 47 14.83 20.82 13.91
CA THR A 47 14.45 22.18 14.29
C THR A 47 13.60 22.79 13.17
N ASP A 48 12.40 23.25 13.50
CA ASP A 48 11.49 23.88 12.55
C ASP A 48 11.91 25.32 12.20
N GLY A 49 11.24 25.90 11.21
CA GLY A 49 11.48 27.27 10.75
C GLY A 49 11.19 28.37 11.81
N GLN A 50 10.61 27.99 12.94
CA GLN A 50 10.37 28.87 14.10
C GLN A 50 11.38 28.67 15.23
N GLY A 51 12.43 27.87 14.98
CA GLY A 51 13.49 27.59 15.97
C GLY A 51 13.12 26.55 17.04
N ARG A 52 11.99 25.86 16.90
CA ARG A 52 11.57 24.81 17.85
C ARG A 52 12.18 23.48 17.46
N THR A 53 12.85 22.81 18.38
CA THR A 53 13.43 21.48 18.18
C THR A 53 12.44 20.41 18.61
N VAL A 54 12.20 19.43 17.73
CA VAL A 54 11.30 18.30 17.94
C VAL A 54 12.11 17.02 17.96
N ASP A 55 11.83 16.14 18.92
CA ASP A 55 12.48 14.84 19.09
C ASP A 55 11.79 13.77 18.23
N PHE A 56 12.56 13.07 17.39
CA PHE A 56 12.13 11.99 16.50
C PHE A 56 12.59 10.60 16.97
N LYS A 57 13.28 10.48 18.11
CA LYS A 57 13.87 9.22 18.57
C LYS A 57 12.86 8.11 18.81
N ASN A 58 11.59 8.46 19.04
CA ASN A 58 10.50 7.51 19.24
C ASN A 58 9.63 7.34 18.01
N THR A 59 10.07 7.80 16.84
CA THR A 59 9.36 7.60 15.57
C THR A 59 9.97 6.45 14.78
N PHE A 60 9.12 5.76 14.00
CA PHE A 60 9.56 4.78 13.04
C PHE A 60 9.39 5.37 11.63
N LEU A 61 10.50 5.53 10.92
CA LEU A 61 10.50 6.12 9.58
C LEU A 61 10.49 5.03 8.53
N ILE A 62 9.55 5.08 7.61
CA ILE A 62 9.46 4.21 6.44
C ILE A 62 9.58 5.09 5.20
N MET A 63 10.46 4.69 4.28
CA MET A 63 10.61 5.34 2.98
C MET A 63 10.34 4.32 1.89
N THR A 64 9.51 4.66 0.90
CA THR A 64 9.31 3.83 -0.28
C THR A 64 9.94 4.46 -1.50
N SER A 65 10.39 3.63 -2.44
CA SER A 65 10.95 4.08 -3.71
C SER A 65 10.70 3.07 -4.83
N ASN A 66 10.56 3.56 -6.05
CA ASN A 66 10.47 2.75 -7.25
C ASN A 66 11.80 2.69 -8.03
N LEU A 67 12.89 3.19 -7.45
CA LEU A 67 14.22 3.17 -8.07
C LEU A 67 14.67 1.73 -8.34
N GLY A 68 15.10 1.48 -9.57
CA GLY A 68 15.57 0.15 -9.98
C GLY A 68 14.49 -0.92 -10.09
N SER A 69 13.20 -0.55 -10.04
CA SER A 69 12.10 -1.50 -10.17
C SER A 69 12.23 -2.35 -11.44
N GLY A 70 12.06 -3.68 -11.30
CA GLY A 70 12.17 -4.63 -12.39
C GLY A 70 13.59 -5.11 -12.69
N GLN A 71 14.61 -4.62 -12.00
CA GLN A 71 16.00 -5.05 -12.10
C GLN A 71 16.33 -6.13 -11.06
N SER A 72 17.52 -6.73 -11.19
CA SER A 72 18.05 -7.62 -10.15
C SER A 72 18.36 -6.84 -8.85
N GLU A 73 18.40 -7.52 -7.72
CA GLU A 73 18.74 -6.91 -6.42
C GLU A 73 20.06 -6.13 -6.46
N LYS A 74 21.08 -6.67 -7.15
CA LYS A 74 22.38 -6.02 -7.29
C LYS A 74 22.25 -4.71 -8.06
N GLU A 75 21.57 -4.72 -9.20
CA GLU A 75 21.35 -3.53 -10.03
C GLU A 75 20.50 -2.50 -9.29
N MET A 76 19.45 -2.92 -8.56
CA MET A 76 18.67 -2.02 -7.70
C MET A 76 19.54 -1.33 -6.66
N MET A 77 20.44 -2.06 -5.99
CA MET A 77 21.36 -1.48 -5.02
C MET A 77 22.37 -0.51 -5.66
N GLU A 78 22.81 -0.76 -6.89
CA GLU A 78 23.66 0.16 -7.64
C GLU A 78 22.90 1.46 -7.99
N VAL A 79 21.64 1.35 -8.42
CA VAL A 79 20.78 2.52 -8.68
C VAL A 79 20.55 3.33 -7.40
N LEU A 80 20.24 2.68 -6.27
CA LEU A 80 20.08 3.35 -4.98
C LEU A 80 21.32 4.11 -4.57
N LYS A 81 22.51 3.48 -4.68
CA LYS A 81 23.81 4.10 -4.36
C LYS A 81 24.17 5.24 -5.31
N SER A 82 23.67 5.24 -6.54
CA SER A 82 23.89 6.35 -7.49
C SER A 82 22.96 7.54 -7.24
N PHE A 83 21.76 7.27 -6.71
CA PHE A 83 20.75 8.29 -6.45
C PHE A 83 20.92 8.95 -5.07
N PHE A 84 21.09 8.13 -4.03
CA PHE A 84 21.27 8.62 -2.66
C PHE A 84 22.75 8.74 -2.33
N ARG A 85 23.10 9.76 -1.55
CA ARG A 85 24.46 9.92 -1.05
C ARG A 85 24.83 8.75 -0.13
N PRO A 86 26.10 8.30 -0.12
CA PRO A 86 26.55 7.21 0.73
C PRO A 86 26.23 7.42 2.22
N GLU A 87 26.36 8.65 2.71
CA GLU A 87 26.01 9.03 4.09
C GLU A 87 24.55 8.74 4.43
N PHE A 88 23.62 8.97 3.47
CA PHE A 88 22.20 8.68 3.66
C PHE A 88 21.94 7.18 3.75
N ILE A 89 22.49 6.39 2.81
CA ILE A 89 22.34 4.93 2.80
C ILE A 89 22.89 4.30 4.09
N ASN A 90 24.02 4.81 4.61
CA ASN A 90 24.66 4.28 5.81
C ASN A 90 23.88 4.58 7.11
N ARG A 91 22.86 5.44 7.06
CA ARG A 91 21.97 5.75 8.19
C ARG A 91 20.67 4.98 8.19
N LEU A 92 20.40 4.24 7.12
CA LEU A 92 19.24 3.35 7.10
C LEU A 92 19.55 2.08 7.87
N ASP A 93 18.66 1.69 8.77
CA ASP A 93 18.80 0.46 9.55
C ASP A 93 18.62 -0.76 8.63
N GLU A 94 17.68 -0.68 7.68
CA GLU A 94 17.35 -1.79 6.79
C GLU A 94 16.84 -1.31 5.43
N ILE A 95 17.21 -2.04 4.38
CA ILE A 95 16.69 -1.86 3.01
C ILE A 95 15.98 -3.15 2.62
N ILE A 96 14.66 -3.05 2.44
CA ILE A 96 13.80 -4.17 2.07
C ILE A 96 13.46 -4.08 0.58
N ILE A 97 13.78 -5.13 -0.16
CA ILE A 97 13.47 -5.23 -1.59
C ILE A 97 12.16 -5.98 -1.79
N PHE A 98 11.22 -5.34 -2.46
CA PHE A 98 9.96 -5.95 -2.87
C PHE A 98 10.08 -6.45 -4.30
N HIS A 99 9.85 -7.73 -4.49
CA HIS A 99 9.81 -8.34 -5.81
C HIS A 99 8.47 -8.08 -6.50
N ASN A 100 8.49 -8.04 -7.84
CA ASN A 100 7.27 -7.93 -8.63
C ASN A 100 6.33 -9.11 -8.33
N LEU A 101 5.04 -8.81 -8.24
CA LEU A 101 4.01 -9.82 -8.08
C LEU A 101 3.94 -10.68 -9.35
N LYS A 102 3.97 -11.99 -9.16
CA LYS A 102 3.70 -12.96 -10.23
C LYS A 102 2.22 -13.33 -10.23
N LYS A 103 1.73 -13.83 -11.38
CA LYS A 103 0.33 -14.27 -11.54
C LYS A 103 -0.10 -15.28 -10.45
N GLU A 104 0.79 -16.16 -10.03
CA GLU A 104 0.57 -17.14 -8.95
C GLU A 104 0.23 -16.53 -7.58
N HIS A 105 0.72 -15.31 -7.31
CA HIS A 105 0.45 -14.60 -6.06
C HIS A 105 -0.93 -13.90 -6.05
N ILE A 106 -1.52 -13.67 -7.23
CA ILE A 106 -2.77 -12.90 -7.36
C ILE A 106 -3.93 -13.64 -6.68
N ARG A 107 -3.98 -14.96 -6.77
CA ARG A 107 -5.01 -15.77 -6.12
C ARG A 107 -5.05 -15.55 -4.60
N SER A 108 -3.89 -15.48 -3.95
CA SER A 108 -3.79 -15.17 -2.53
C SER A 108 -4.24 -13.72 -2.22
N ILE A 109 -3.97 -12.79 -3.13
CA ILE A 109 -4.42 -11.40 -2.98
C ILE A 109 -5.95 -11.31 -3.14
N VAL A 110 -6.54 -12.08 -4.05
CA VAL A 110 -8.00 -12.23 -4.17
C VAL A 110 -8.58 -12.67 -2.82
N ASP A 111 -8.04 -13.71 -2.20
CA ASP A 111 -8.53 -14.20 -0.90
C ASP A 111 -8.45 -13.13 0.20
N ILE A 112 -7.37 -12.33 0.23
CA ILE A 112 -7.23 -11.22 1.20
C ILE A 112 -8.31 -10.14 0.96
N GLN A 113 -8.56 -9.75 -0.30
CA GLN A 113 -9.58 -8.73 -0.62
C GLN A 113 -10.99 -9.23 -0.28
N LEU A 114 -11.26 -10.51 -0.56
CA LEU A 114 -12.53 -11.13 -0.23
C LEU A 114 -12.77 -11.22 1.27
N LYS A 115 -11.75 -11.52 2.05
CA LYS A 115 -11.85 -11.49 3.51
C LYS A 115 -12.28 -10.12 4.02
N ARG A 116 -11.70 -9.04 3.48
CA ARG A 116 -12.11 -7.67 3.84
C ARG A 116 -13.57 -7.38 3.47
N LEU A 117 -14.03 -7.89 2.33
CA LEU A 117 -15.43 -7.77 1.94
C LEU A 117 -16.33 -8.58 2.86
N GLN A 118 -15.94 -9.81 3.21
CA GLN A 118 -16.65 -10.65 4.18
C GLN A 118 -16.77 -9.96 5.54
N ASP A 119 -15.71 -9.33 6.03
CA ASP A 119 -15.72 -8.61 7.32
C ASP A 119 -16.76 -7.46 7.30
N ARG A 120 -16.93 -6.76 6.16
CA ARG A 120 -17.97 -5.73 6.00
C ARG A 120 -19.40 -6.28 5.96
N LEU A 121 -19.58 -7.53 5.60
CA LEU A 121 -20.87 -8.21 5.55
C LEU A 121 -21.23 -8.91 6.87
N ALA A 122 -20.31 -8.94 7.84
CA ALA A 122 -20.46 -9.66 9.09
C ALA A 122 -21.66 -9.16 9.92
N ASP A 123 -21.91 -7.85 9.97
CA ASP A 123 -23.03 -7.24 10.72
C ASP A 123 -24.41 -7.70 10.20
N ARG A 124 -24.48 -8.11 8.94
CA ARG A 124 -25.69 -8.66 8.31
C ARG A 124 -25.74 -10.18 8.34
N HIS A 125 -24.74 -10.83 8.93
CA HIS A 125 -24.59 -12.29 8.97
C HIS A 125 -24.63 -12.95 7.59
N ILE A 126 -24.09 -12.28 6.57
CA ILE A 126 -24.00 -12.78 5.20
C ILE A 126 -22.65 -13.46 5.01
N THR A 127 -22.66 -14.72 4.60
CA THR A 127 -21.45 -15.47 4.27
C THR A 127 -21.19 -15.40 2.76
N LEU A 128 -20.04 -14.87 2.37
CA LEU A 128 -19.60 -14.81 0.98
C LEU A 128 -18.61 -15.93 0.68
N LYS A 129 -18.86 -16.70 -0.37
CA LYS A 129 -17.97 -17.76 -0.86
C LYS A 129 -17.68 -17.54 -2.34
N LEU A 130 -16.42 -17.66 -2.73
CA LEU A 130 -16.04 -17.76 -4.13
C LEU A 130 -15.55 -19.16 -4.41
N ASP A 131 -16.03 -19.74 -5.49
CA ASP A 131 -15.48 -20.98 -5.98
C ASP A 131 -14.14 -20.77 -6.72
N ASP A 132 -13.47 -21.86 -7.07
CA ASP A 132 -12.17 -21.79 -7.75
C ASP A 132 -12.27 -21.09 -9.11
N LYS A 133 -13.38 -21.26 -9.83
CA LYS A 133 -13.57 -20.60 -11.14
C LYS A 133 -13.64 -19.09 -11.01
N ALA A 134 -14.36 -18.58 -10.01
CA ALA A 134 -14.44 -17.15 -9.75
C ALA A 134 -13.09 -16.57 -9.31
N LYS A 135 -12.35 -17.29 -8.48
CA LYS A 135 -11.00 -16.88 -8.05
C LYS A 135 -10.02 -16.85 -9.21
N ASP A 136 -10.05 -17.86 -10.08
CA ASP A 136 -9.20 -17.92 -11.26
C ASP A 136 -9.54 -16.80 -12.25
N TRP A 137 -10.83 -16.57 -12.49
CA TRP A 137 -11.29 -15.48 -13.33
C TRP A 137 -10.82 -14.12 -12.83
N LEU A 138 -10.95 -13.84 -11.52
CA LEU A 138 -10.47 -12.61 -10.90
C LEU A 138 -8.94 -12.49 -10.98
N ALA A 139 -8.22 -13.58 -10.78
CA ALA A 139 -6.77 -13.59 -10.88
C ALA A 139 -6.28 -13.33 -12.30
N GLU A 140 -6.98 -13.85 -13.31
CA GLU A 140 -6.64 -13.64 -14.72
C GLU A 140 -6.93 -12.22 -15.21
N ASN A 141 -8.09 -11.68 -14.82
CA ASN A 141 -8.53 -10.36 -15.29
C ASN A 141 -8.08 -9.21 -14.37
N GLY A 142 -7.64 -9.50 -13.15
CA GLY A 142 -7.17 -8.52 -12.18
C GLY A 142 -5.66 -8.31 -12.14
N TYR A 143 -4.90 -8.99 -13.00
CA TYR A 143 -3.46 -8.87 -13.10
C TYR A 143 -3.04 -8.14 -14.38
N ASP A 144 -2.09 -7.25 -14.23
CA ASP A 144 -1.43 -6.55 -15.33
C ASP A 144 0.09 -6.59 -15.12
N GLU A 145 0.85 -6.88 -16.16
CA GLU A 145 2.33 -7.01 -16.05
C GLU A 145 3.00 -5.70 -15.62
N ALA A 146 2.47 -4.55 -16.03
CA ALA A 146 3.03 -3.25 -15.70
C ALA A 146 2.55 -2.72 -14.34
N PHE A 147 1.27 -3.00 -13.99
CA PHE A 147 0.62 -2.46 -12.78
C PHE A 147 0.43 -3.50 -11.66
N GLY A 148 0.83 -4.75 -11.91
CA GLY A 148 0.72 -5.85 -10.94
C GLY A 148 -0.74 -6.14 -10.55
N ALA A 149 -1.03 -6.12 -9.26
CA ALA A 149 -2.37 -6.36 -8.70
C ALA A 149 -3.22 -5.08 -8.54
N ARG A 150 -2.77 -3.91 -8.99
CA ARG A 150 -3.54 -2.66 -8.86
C ARG A 150 -4.91 -2.71 -9.53
N PRO A 151 -5.07 -3.32 -10.74
CA PRO A 151 -6.38 -3.47 -11.38
C PRO A 151 -7.35 -4.35 -10.58
N LEU A 152 -6.86 -5.33 -9.83
CA LEU A 152 -7.67 -6.30 -9.10
C LEU A 152 -8.67 -5.64 -8.13
N LYS A 153 -8.25 -4.61 -7.41
CA LYS A 153 -9.14 -3.91 -6.48
C LYS A 153 -10.34 -3.30 -7.19
N ARG A 154 -10.11 -2.66 -8.35
CA ARG A 154 -11.17 -2.06 -9.17
C ARG A 154 -12.07 -3.15 -9.77
N LEU A 155 -11.48 -4.25 -10.23
CA LEU A 155 -12.21 -5.37 -10.77
C LEU A 155 -13.14 -5.99 -9.73
N ILE A 156 -12.65 -6.26 -8.51
CA ILE A 156 -13.47 -6.76 -7.40
C ILE A 156 -14.59 -5.79 -7.07
N GLN A 157 -14.33 -4.49 -7.06
CA GLN A 157 -15.36 -3.49 -6.81
C GLN A 157 -16.46 -3.53 -7.89
N GLN A 158 -16.07 -3.61 -9.16
CA GLN A 158 -17.01 -3.58 -10.28
C GLN A 158 -17.80 -4.89 -10.43
N GLU A 159 -17.13 -6.03 -10.32
CA GLU A 159 -17.68 -7.34 -10.66
C GLU A 159 -18.23 -8.10 -9.46
N VAL A 160 -17.86 -7.68 -8.23
CA VAL A 160 -18.32 -8.34 -7.00
C VAL A 160 -19.07 -7.37 -6.10
N GLU A 161 -18.42 -6.28 -5.64
CA GLU A 161 -19.01 -5.41 -4.61
C GLU A 161 -20.26 -4.68 -5.13
N ASN A 162 -20.21 -4.08 -6.32
CA ASN A 162 -21.34 -3.35 -6.87
C ASN A 162 -22.54 -4.23 -7.18
N PRO A 163 -22.41 -5.39 -7.89
CA PRO A 163 -23.53 -6.30 -8.12
C PRO A 163 -24.11 -6.85 -6.81
N LEU A 164 -23.24 -7.20 -5.85
CA LEU A 164 -23.69 -7.66 -4.53
C LEU A 164 -24.50 -6.59 -3.80
N ALA A 165 -24.06 -5.33 -3.84
CA ALA A 165 -24.76 -4.21 -3.22
C ALA A 165 -26.14 -3.99 -3.84
N ILE A 166 -26.26 -4.08 -5.18
CA ILE A 166 -27.55 -3.97 -5.88
C ILE A 166 -28.50 -5.07 -5.39
N LYS A 167 -28.06 -6.33 -5.41
CA LYS A 167 -28.89 -7.47 -4.97
C LYS A 167 -29.30 -7.39 -3.50
N LEU A 168 -28.47 -6.78 -2.64
CA LEU A 168 -28.82 -6.51 -1.26
C LEU A 168 -29.88 -5.42 -1.12
N LEU A 169 -29.81 -4.35 -1.93
CA LEU A 169 -30.79 -3.26 -1.93
C LEU A 169 -32.14 -3.70 -2.50
N ASP A 170 -32.12 -4.54 -3.54
CA ASP A 170 -33.34 -5.08 -4.17
C ASP A 170 -33.98 -6.19 -3.32
N GLY A 171 -33.32 -6.63 -2.24
CA GLY A 171 -33.84 -7.67 -1.35
C GLY A 171 -33.71 -9.09 -1.88
N GLU A 172 -33.00 -9.29 -2.99
CA GLU A 172 -32.68 -10.63 -3.53
C GLU A 172 -31.76 -11.41 -2.55
N ILE A 173 -30.80 -10.71 -1.94
CA ILE A 173 -29.95 -11.26 -0.88
C ILE A 173 -30.45 -10.75 0.46
N LYS A 174 -30.81 -11.68 1.33
CA LYS A 174 -31.34 -11.38 2.69
C LYS A 174 -30.24 -11.51 3.73
N ASP A 175 -30.44 -10.88 4.87
CA ASP A 175 -29.61 -11.11 6.05
C ASP A 175 -29.63 -12.59 6.47
N ASN A 176 -28.56 -13.06 7.07
CA ASN A 176 -28.35 -14.46 7.47
C ASN A 176 -28.28 -15.44 6.28
N SER A 177 -27.89 -15.00 5.11
CA SER A 177 -27.79 -15.83 3.91
C SER A 177 -26.33 -16.18 3.54
N SER A 178 -26.16 -17.16 2.66
CA SER A 178 -24.88 -17.50 2.06
C SER A 178 -24.94 -17.23 0.57
N VAL A 179 -24.01 -16.43 0.08
CA VAL A 179 -23.87 -16.07 -1.33
C VAL A 179 -22.65 -16.75 -1.89
N THR A 180 -22.83 -17.51 -2.98
CA THR A 180 -21.73 -18.16 -3.68
C THR A 180 -21.54 -17.52 -5.04
N ILE A 181 -20.32 -17.03 -5.28
CA ILE A 181 -19.92 -16.43 -6.55
C ILE A 181 -19.15 -17.46 -7.35
N SER A 182 -19.54 -17.66 -8.59
CA SER A 182 -18.88 -18.51 -9.58
C SER A 182 -18.47 -17.69 -10.81
N ALA A 183 -17.84 -18.31 -11.79
CA ALA A 183 -17.53 -17.71 -13.07
C ALA A 183 -17.90 -18.60 -14.25
N ASN A 184 -18.30 -17.96 -15.34
CA ASN A 184 -18.48 -18.60 -16.63
C ASN A 184 -17.71 -17.84 -17.73
N LYS A 185 -17.95 -18.19 -18.99
CA LYS A 185 -17.30 -17.53 -20.15
C LYS A 185 -17.63 -16.04 -20.29
N ASN A 186 -18.71 -15.56 -19.66
CA ASN A 186 -19.21 -14.18 -19.80
C ASN A 186 -18.84 -13.31 -18.59
N GLY A 187 -18.26 -13.88 -17.54
CA GLY A 187 -17.87 -13.16 -16.30
C GLY A 187 -18.30 -13.87 -15.03
N LEU A 188 -18.39 -13.11 -13.93
CA LEU A 188 -18.82 -13.63 -12.65
C LEU A 188 -20.35 -13.78 -12.58
N ILE A 189 -20.80 -14.73 -11.78
CA ILE A 189 -22.22 -15.01 -11.49
C ILE A 189 -22.36 -14.94 -9.95
N ILE A 190 -23.25 -14.08 -9.51
CA ILE A 190 -23.60 -13.88 -8.09
C ILE A 190 -25.04 -14.35 -7.87
#